data_edac5e00f3cf68ff64a71b71aba3fd01
#
_entry.id   edac5e00f3cf68ff64a71b71aba3fd01
#
_cell.length_a   1.000
_cell.length_b   1.000
_cell.length_c   1.000
_cell.angle_alpha   90.00
_cell.angle_beta   90.00
_cell.angle_gamma   90.00
#
_symmetry.space_group_name_H-M   'P 1'
#
loop_
_entity.id
_entity.type
_entity.pdbx_description
1 polymer ?
#
loop_
_entity_poly.entity_id
_entity_poly.type
_entity_poly.pdbx_seq_one_letter_code
_entity_poly.pdbx_strand_id
1 'polypeptide(L)'
;NVITSTTYLLKNFPEAKVILKEVDTRSHFKFRALPTIKKYVSTDQLTHIFEESEEKFFHKTRILNDLLVASDTSIVYNHDVDVVLPKDSYELAYDAIKTGKSDVVYPFGAGVYQWAVNYSEPTFNQFLDSDFDFSTLDDAKFRVASSIGWGQMIKRDTEVEVGMWNENFISWGAEDCEFYFRLSSFGRKVGRVIGDIYHFEHGRTFNSHYHNPKFMDNHNLWQEIRTWDADKLIEYYQKQDYNAKRLEELSC
;
A
#
# COMPACT_ATOMS: atom_id res chain seq x y z
N ASN A 1 7.56 10.10 7.62
CA ASN A 1 6.46 9.65 6.74
C ASN A 1 5.46 8.82 7.54
N VAL A 2 5.85 7.68 8.15
CA VAL A 2 4.92 6.80 8.89
C VAL A 2 4.16 7.51 10.01
N ILE A 3 4.77 8.47 10.71
CA ILE A 3 4.09 9.26 11.76
C ILE A 3 2.93 10.03 11.13
N THR A 4 3.18 10.74 10.04
CA THR A 4 2.19 11.61 9.39
C THR A 4 1.04 10.81 8.81
N SER A 5 1.33 9.80 7.99
CA SER A 5 0.28 8.97 7.36
C SER A 5 -0.55 8.21 8.41
N THR A 6 0.10 7.61 9.41
CA THR A 6 -0.62 6.89 10.47
C THR A 6 -1.48 7.85 11.32
N THR A 7 -0.94 9.02 11.70
CA THR A 7 -1.72 10.02 12.45
C THR A 7 -2.91 10.51 11.63
N TYR A 8 -2.70 10.77 10.34
CA TYR A 8 -3.76 11.20 9.42
C TYR A 8 -4.90 10.17 9.35
N LEU A 9 -4.56 8.90 9.14
CA LEU A 9 -5.56 7.82 9.05
C LEU A 9 -6.35 7.67 10.35
N LEU A 10 -5.66 7.58 11.49
CA LEU A 10 -6.29 7.42 12.80
C LEU A 10 -7.22 8.59 13.16
N LYS A 11 -6.87 9.81 12.75
CA LYS A 11 -7.66 11.00 13.03
C LYS A 11 -8.89 11.13 12.14
N ASN A 12 -8.75 10.87 10.86
CA ASN A 12 -9.80 11.09 9.86
C ASN A 12 -10.77 9.92 9.71
N PHE A 13 -10.36 8.71 10.13
CA PHE A 13 -11.14 7.48 9.98
C PHE A 13 -11.19 6.70 11.30
N PRO A 14 -11.88 7.23 12.34
CA PRO A 14 -11.90 6.63 13.68
C PRO A 14 -12.56 5.24 13.72
N GLU A 15 -13.38 4.87 12.73
CA GLU A 15 -13.96 3.54 12.60
C GLU A 15 -13.07 2.54 11.84
N ALA A 16 -12.02 2.99 11.17
CA ALA A 16 -11.13 2.12 10.42
C ALA A 16 -10.10 1.46 11.35
N LYS A 17 -9.85 0.18 11.15
CA LYS A 17 -8.72 -0.50 11.77
C LYS A 17 -7.45 -0.22 10.97
N VAL A 18 -6.41 0.24 11.62
CA VAL A 18 -5.09 0.44 11.02
C VAL A 18 -4.16 -0.67 11.48
N ILE A 19 -3.67 -1.48 10.55
CA ILE A 19 -2.71 -2.53 10.83
C ILE A 19 -1.39 -2.13 10.17
N LEU A 20 -0.33 -2.01 10.95
CA LEU A 20 1.01 -1.67 10.49
C LEU A 20 1.94 -2.84 10.77
N LYS A 21 2.64 -3.32 9.74
CA LYS A 21 3.70 -4.33 9.91
C LYS A 21 5.07 -3.69 9.70
N GLU A 22 5.95 -3.95 10.65
CA GLU A 22 7.36 -3.55 10.63
C GLU A 22 8.23 -4.80 10.61
N VAL A 23 9.18 -4.85 9.68
CA VAL A 23 10.17 -5.92 9.57
C VAL A 23 11.55 -5.27 9.66
N ASP A 24 12.27 -5.50 10.74
CA ASP A 24 13.58 -4.90 11.02
C ASP A 24 14.28 -5.70 12.14
N THR A 25 15.55 -5.45 12.37
CA THR A 25 16.32 -6.02 13.50
C THR A 25 15.84 -5.52 14.86
N ARG A 26 15.15 -4.39 14.90
CA ARG A 26 14.52 -3.80 16.11
C ARG A 26 13.35 -2.92 15.71
N SER A 27 12.35 -2.82 16.57
CA SER A 27 11.21 -1.96 16.31
C SER A 27 11.53 -0.48 16.46
N HIS A 28 11.63 0.22 15.34
CA HIS A 28 11.72 1.68 15.29
C HIS A 28 10.36 2.33 15.49
N PHE A 29 9.28 1.72 14.99
CA PHE A 29 7.94 2.23 15.16
C PHE A 29 7.55 2.34 16.63
N LYS A 30 7.70 1.26 17.40
CA LYS A 30 7.35 1.21 18.83
C LYS A 30 8.07 2.28 19.66
N PHE A 31 9.35 2.51 19.38
CA PHE A 31 10.19 3.36 20.24
C PHE A 31 10.32 4.80 19.75
N ARG A 32 10.05 5.09 18.48
CA ARG A 32 10.20 6.43 17.89
C ARG A 32 8.90 7.01 17.36
N ALA A 33 8.17 6.27 16.51
CA ALA A 33 6.99 6.79 15.85
C ALA A 33 5.76 6.81 16.78
N LEU A 34 5.46 5.69 17.43
CA LEU A 34 4.27 5.54 18.27
C LEU A 34 4.17 6.59 19.40
N PRO A 35 5.24 6.92 20.16
CA PRO A 35 5.18 7.97 21.15
C PRO A 35 4.81 9.36 20.59
N THR A 36 5.21 9.62 19.34
CA THR A 36 4.87 10.89 18.67
C THR A 36 3.41 10.87 18.20
N ILE A 37 2.95 9.78 17.58
CA ILE A 37 1.54 9.61 17.14
C ILE A 37 0.58 9.82 18.33
N LYS A 38 0.87 9.23 19.48
CA LYS A 38 0.07 9.35 20.71
C LYS A 38 -0.09 10.76 21.24
N LYS A 39 0.72 11.72 20.78
CA LYS A 39 0.54 13.14 21.14
C LYS A 39 -0.60 13.82 20.37
N TYR A 40 -0.97 13.26 19.22
CA TYR A 40 -1.94 13.85 18.32
C TYR A 40 -3.30 13.12 18.30
N VAL A 41 -3.29 11.78 18.51
CA VAL A 41 -4.50 10.95 18.35
C VAL A 41 -4.49 9.76 19.31
N SER A 42 -5.71 9.21 19.60
CA SER A 42 -5.81 7.87 20.18
C SER A 42 -5.27 6.82 19.20
N THR A 43 -4.74 5.74 19.75
CA THR A 43 -4.18 4.61 18.99
C THR A 43 -4.93 3.31 19.25
N ASP A 44 -6.19 3.38 19.71
CA ASP A 44 -6.98 2.20 20.07
C ASP A 44 -7.29 1.30 18.87
N GLN A 45 -7.43 1.89 17.65
CA GLN A 45 -7.64 1.16 16.41
C GLN A 45 -6.36 0.80 15.66
N LEU A 46 -5.18 1.07 16.25
CA LEU A 46 -3.87 0.75 15.66
C LEU A 46 -3.35 -0.58 16.19
N THR A 47 -3.16 -1.52 15.29
CA THR A 47 -2.42 -2.76 15.55
C THR A 47 -1.03 -2.66 14.92
N HIS A 48 0.00 -2.84 15.73
CA HIS A 48 1.39 -2.89 15.27
C HIS A 48 1.93 -4.31 15.38
N ILE A 49 2.32 -4.87 14.24
CA ILE A 49 2.94 -6.19 14.12
C ILE A 49 4.43 -5.97 13.86
N PHE A 50 5.28 -6.47 14.74
CA PHE A 50 6.72 -6.42 14.56
C PHE A 50 7.27 -7.82 14.31
N GLU A 51 8.05 -7.93 13.25
CA GLU A 51 8.81 -9.14 12.89
C GLU A 51 10.30 -8.81 12.95
N GLU A 52 11.03 -9.47 13.86
CA GLU A 52 12.48 -9.34 13.92
C GLU A 52 13.11 -10.13 12.77
N SER A 53 13.89 -9.44 11.93
CA SER A 53 14.52 -10.04 10.76
C SER A 53 15.83 -9.35 10.41
N GLU A 54 16.80 -10.13 9.95
CA GLU A 54 18.05 -9.66 9.35
C GLU A 54 18.01 -9.70 7.81
N GLU A 55 16.84 -9.90 7.22
CA GLU A 55 16.67 -9.94 5.77
C GLU A 55 17.09 -8.60 5.14
N LYS A 56 17.94 -8.71 4.12
CA LYS A 56 18.46 -7.52 3.41
C LYS A 56 17.45 -6.93 2.42
N PHE A 57 16.56 -7.76 1.89
CA PHE A 57 15.58 -7.36 0.90
C PHE A 57 14.23 -7.10 1.55
N PHE A 58 13.70 -5.93 1.33
CA PHE A 58 12.32 -5.60 1.71
C PHE A 58 11.33 -6.40 0.87
N HIS A 59 10.51 -7.22 1.51
CA HIS A 59 9.60 -8.11 0.83
C HIS A 59 8.14 -7.58 0.92
N LYS A 60 7.85 -6.52 0.15
CA LYS A 60 6.56 -5.80 0.17
C LYS A 60 5.37 -6.77 -0.02
N THR A 61 5.43 -7.63 -1.02
CA THR A 61 4.34 -8.55 -1.37
C THR A 61 4.02 -9.54 -0.25
N ARG A 62 5.03 -10.11 0.41
CA ARG A 62 4.84 -10.95 1.61
C ARG A 62 4.19 -10.17 2.76
N ILE A 63 4.67 -8.95 3.00
CA ILE A 63 4.13 -8.10 4.06
C ILE A 63 2.66 -7.76 3.80
N LEU A 64 2.28 -7.46 2.56
CA LEU A 64 0.88 -7.19 2.19
C LEU A 64 0.00 -8.42 2.41
N ASN A 65 0.46 -9.62 2.08
CA ASN A 65 -0.27 -10.86 2.36
C ASN A 65 -0.40 -11.12 3.87
N ASP A 66 0.66 -10.87 4.67
CA ASP A 66 0.58 -10.96 6.13
C ASP A 66 -0.46 -9.98 6.71
N LEU A 67 -0.53 -8.76 6.16
CA LEU A 67 -1.53 -7.76 6.57
C LEU A 67 -2.94 -8.16 6.16
N LEU A 68 -3.11 -8.77 4.99
CA LEU A 68 -4.40 -9.32 4.54
C LEU A 68 -4.88 -10.43 5.49
N VAL A 69 -4.01 -11.35 5.90
CA VAL A 69 -4.32 -12.40 6.88
C VAL A 69 -4.70 -11.80 8.23
N ALA A 70 -3.99 -10.78 8.68
CA ALA A 70 -4.29 -10.10 9.94
C ALA A 70 -5.56 -9.24 9.91
N SER A 71 -6.12 -8.98 8.72
CA SER A 71 -7.35 -8.18 8.56
C SER A 71 -8.59 -9.06 8.67
N ASP A 72 -9.61 -8.55 9.40
CA ASP A 72 -10.93 -9.18 9.55
C ASP A 72 -12.05 -8.39 8.87
N THR A 73 -11.72 -7.41 8.04
CA THR A 73 -12.68 -6.53 7.36
C THR A 73 -12.95 -6.98 5.92
N SER A 74 -14.16 -6.70 5.41
CA SER A 74 -14.55 -7.04 4.03
C SER A 74 -13.93 -6.15 2.96
N ILE A 75 -13.42 -4.98 3.34
CA ILE A 75 -12.72 -4.04 2.45
C ILE A 75 -11.40 -3.72 3.13
N VAL A 76 -10.31 -3.85 2.40
CA VAL A 76 -8.95 -3.52 2.84
C VAL A 76 -8.37 -2.41 1.98
N TYR A 77 -7.48 -1.63 2.55
CA TYR A 77 -6.69 -0.64 1.83
C TYR A 77 -5.20 -0.93 2.01
N ASN A 78 -4.59 -1.43 0.96
CA ASN A 78 -3.15 -1.58 0.87
C ASN A 78 -2.54 -0.19 0.69
N HIS A 79 -1.97 0.37 1.74
CA HIS A 79 -1.56 1.78 1.84
C HIS A 79 -0.07 1.89 2.11
N ASP A 80 0.66 2.57 1.22
CA ASP A 80 2.07 2.87 1.48
C ASP A 80 2.20 3.92 2.61
N VAL A 81 3.17 3.72 3.50
CA VAL A 81 3.33 4.54 4.73
C VAL A 81 3.85 5.97 4.48
N ASP A 82 4.13 6.31 3.24
CA ASP A 82 4.69 7.59 2.80
C ASP A 82 3.75 8.37 1.88
N VAL A 83 2.48 8.00 1.84
CA VAL A 83 1.47 8.73 1.08
C VAL A 83 0.34 9.23 1.96
N VAL A 84 -0.32 10.30 1.52
CA VAL A 84 -1.61 10.78 2.04
C VAL A 84 -2.46 11.29 0.89
N LEU A 85 -3.77 11.23 1.08
CA LEU A 85 -4.76 11.73 0.13
C LEU A 85 -5.79 12.59 0.88
N PRO A 86 -6.47 13.52 0.21
CA PRO A 86 -7.65 14.18 0.77
C PRO A 86 -8.68 13.15 1.23
N LYS A 87 -9.35 13.42 2.35
CA LYS A 87 -10.32 12.52 2.97
C LYS A 87 -11.37 12.00 1.99
N ASP A 88 -11.93 12.89 1.18
CA ASP A 88 -12.96 12.57 0.18
C ASP A 88 -12.51 11.47 -0.79
N SER A 89 -11.21 11.39 -1.11
CA SER A 89 -10.67 10.36 -2.00
C SER A 89 -10.82 8.94 -1.42
N TYR A 90 -10.59 8.79 -0.11
CA TYR A 90 -10.80 7.53 0.58
C TYR A 90 -12.28 7.17 0.66
N GLU A 91 -13.14 8.15 0.99
CA GLU A 91 -14.58 7.96 1.13
C GLU A 91 -15.22 7.56 -0.21
N LEU A 92 -14.88 8.25 -1.31
CA LEU A 92 -15.34 7.91 -2.65
C LEU A 92 -14.90 6.52 -3.10
N ALA A 93 -13.67 6.12 -2.78
CA ALA A 93 -13.17 4.78 -3.09
C ALA A 93 -13.93 3.70 -2.29
N TYR A 94 -14.13 3.93 -0.99
CA TYR A 94 -14.89 3.03 -0.12
C TYR A 94 -16.32 2.86 -0.61
N ASP A 95 -17.01 3.96 -0.93
CA ASP A 95 -18.39 3.93 -1.42
C ASP A 95 -18.53 3.21 -2.77
N ALA A 96 -17.56 3.37 -3.66
CA ALA A 96 -17.55 2.67 -4.95
C ALA A 96 -17.44 1.14 -4.76
N ILE A 97 -16.68 0.67 -3.77
CA ILE A 97 -16.58 -0.75 -3.45
C ILE A 97 -17.82 -1.23 -2.71
N LYS A 98 -18.27 -0.51 -1.68
CA LYS A 98 -19.42 -0.86 -0.85
C LYS A 98 -20.71 -0.98 -1.65
N THR A 99 -20.88 -0.14 -2.66
CA THR A 99 -22.05 -0.17 -3.56
C THR A 99 -21.93 -1.19 -4.70
N GLY A 100 -20.80 -1.92 -4.80
CA GLY A 100 -20.57 -2.91 -5.86
C GLY A 100 -20.27 -2.30 -7.24
N LYS A 101 -20.03 -0.99 -7.32
CA LYS A 101 -19.61 -0.30 -8.54
C LYS A 101 -18.22 -0.77 -8.99
N SER A 102 -17.33 -1.05 -8.04
CA SER A 102 -15.98 -1.56 -8.28
C SER A 102 -15.65 -2.68 -7.29
N ASP A 103 -14.70 -3.54 -7.66
CA ASP A 103 -14.10 -4.54 -6.79
C ASP A 103 -12.79 -4.03 -6.19
N VAL A 104 -12.10 -3.17 -6.96
CA VAL A 104 -10.84 -2.49 -6.59
C VAL A 104 -10.93 -1.04 -7.01
N VAL A 105 -10.43 -0.12 -6.19
CA VAL A 105 -10.36 1.30 -6.50
C VAL A 105 -8.99 1.86 -6.12
N TYR A 106 -8.33 2.51 -7.07
CA TYR A 106 -7.22 3.39 -6.79
C TYR A 106 -7.78 4.75 -6.37
N PRO A 107 -7.61 5.18 -5.11
CA PRO A 107 -8.29 6.36 -4.58
C PRO A 107 -7.63 7.68 -5.02
N PHE A 108 -6.89 7.67 -6.13
CA PHE A 108 -6.21 8.83 -6.70
C PHE A 108 -6.19 8.80 -8.22
N GLY A 109 -6.07 9.99 -8.82
CA GLY A 109 -5.96 10.17 -10.26
C GLY A 109 -4.57 9.80 -10.80
N ALA A 110 -4.48 9.56 -12.12
CA ALA A 110 -3.22 9.33 -12.79
C ALA A 110 -2.56 10.64 -13.23
N GLY A 111 -1.25 10.65 -13.39
CA GLY A 111 -0.48 11.75 -13.97
C GLY A 111 -0.59 13.06 -13.19
N VAL A 112 -1.43 13.98 -13.67
CA VAL A 112 -1.55 15.35 -13.12
C VAL A 112 -2.05 15.41 -11.66
N TYR A 113 -2.53 14.34 -11.13
CA TYR A 113 -3.01 14.23 -9.74
C TYR A 113 -1.95 13.70 -8.77
N GLN A 114 -0.76 13.39 -9.26
CA GLN A 114 0.29 12.74 -8.46
C GLN A 114 1.39 13.74 -8.12
N TRP A 115 1.59 13.95 -6.83
CA TRP A 115 2.52 14.89 -6.27
C TRP A 115 3.57 14.19 -5.41
N ALA A 116 4.83 14.58 -5.57
CA ALA A 116 5.85 14.35 -4.56
C ALA A 116 5.98 15.58 -3.67
N VAL A 117 6.23 15.38 -2.40
CA VAL A 117 6.45 16.44 -1.42
C VAL A 117 7.87 16.36 -0.91
N ASN A 118 8.65 17.42 -1.08
CA ASN A 118 10.00 17.48 -0.53
C ASN A 118 9.98 17.31 0.99
N TYR A 119 10.72 16.31 1.48
CA TYR A 119 10.82 16.06 2.89
C TYR A 119 11.56 17.20 3.59
N SER A 120 10.88 17.83 4.55
CA SER A 120 11.53 18.66 5.56
C SER A 120 10.78 18.54 6.88
N GLU A 121 11.49 18.55 7.99
CA GLU A 121 10.85 18.50 9.30
C GLU A 121 9.88 19.67 9.53
N PRO A 122 10.20 20.92 9.14
CA PRO A 122 9.23 22.02 9.21
C PRO A 122 7.95 21.78 8.42
N THR A 123 8.03 21.27 7.19
CA THR A 123 6.86 20.99 6.32
C THR A 123 5.94 19.97 6.99
N PHE A 124 6.51 18.91 7.58
CA PHE A 124 5.75 17.88 8.27
C PHE A 124 5.08 18.39 9.53
N ASN A 125 5.84 19.13 10.36
CA ASN A 125 5.27 19.70 11.59
C ASN A 125 4.15 20.67 11.26
N GLN A 126 4.32 21.52 10.24
CA GLN A 126 3.28 22.43 9.78
C GLN A 126 2.03 21.69 9.32
N PHE A 127 2.18 20.62 8.54
CA PHE A 127 1.06 19.80 8.06
C PHE A 127 0.32 19.10 9.20
N LEU A 128 1.05 18.54 10.18
CA LEU A 128 0.45 17.94 11.37
C LEU A 128 -0.26 18.98 12.26
N ASP A 129 0.39 20.12 12.51
CA ASP A 129 -0.09 21.17 13.42
C ASP A 129 -1.26 21.98 12.80
N SER A 130 -1.36 22.03 11.46
CA SER A 130 -2.48 22.65 10.73
C SER A 130 -3.73 21.77 10.65
N ASP A 131 -3.76 20.64 11.34
CA ASP A 131 -4.82 19.65 11.21
C ASP A 131 -4.91 19.04 9.81
N PHE A 132 -3.77 18.81 9.18
CA PHE A 132 -3.65 18.25 7.84
C PHE A 132 -4.23 19.12 6.73
N ASP A 133 -4.04 20.43 6.79
CA ASP A 133 -4.36 21.34 5.70
C ASP A 133 -3.37 21.11 4.54
N PHE A 134 -3.86 20.52 3.45
CA PHE A 134 -3.06 20.22 2.26
C PHE A 134 -2.46 21.46 1.58
N SER A 135 -3.01 22.66 1.81
CA SER A 135 -2.43 23.91 1.29
C SER A 135 -1.04 24.18 1.87
N THR A 136 -0.73 23.67 3.05
CA THR A 136 0.60 23.77 3.67
C THR A 136 1.71 23.02 2.91
N LEU A 137 1.33 22.14 1.99
CA LEU A 137 2.23 21.37 1.14
C LEU A 137 2.53 22.05 -0.21
N ASP A 138 1.84 23.15 -0.54
CA ASP A 138 1.86 23.77 -1.87
C ASP A 138 3.26 24.20 -2.32
N ASP A 139 4.04 24.77 -1.43
CA ASP A 139 5.41 25.23 -1.73
C ASP A 139 6.44 24.08 -1.77
N ALA A 140 6.10 22.92 -1.22
CA ALA A 140 7.00 21.77 -1.12
C ALA A 140 6.70 20.68 -2.15
N LYS A 141 5.58 20.74 -2.88
CA LYS A 141 5.14 19.70 -3.81
C LYS A 141 5.60 19.95 -5.25
N PHE A 142 5.84 18.86 -5.97
CA PHE A 142 6.14 18.87 -7.39
C PHE A 142 5.52 17.65 -8.08
N ARG A 143 5.30 17.73 -9.40
CA ARG A 143 4.71 16.64 -10.18
C ARG A 143 5.66 15.47 -10.33
N VAL A 144 5.11 14.25 -10.30
CA VAL A 144 5.85 13.01 -10.54
C VAL A 144 5.26 12.22 -11.70
N ALA A 145 5.99 11.23 -12.16
CA ALA A 145 5.50 10.30 -13.16
C ALA A 145 4.35 9.45 -12.60
N SER A 146 3.44 9.02 -13.48
CA SER A 146 2.30 8.21 -13.10
C SER A 146 2.71 6.92 -12.41
N SER A 147 2.17 6.68 -11.22
CA SER A 147 2.32 5.46 -10.43
C SER A 147 0.96 4.81 -10.18
N ILE A 148 0.96 3.49 -10.06
CA ILE A 148 -0.18 2.70 -9.57
C ILE A 148 0.11 2.04 -8.22
N GLY A 149 1.35 2.14 -7.73
CA GLY A 149 1.86 1.39 -6.61
C GLY A 149 1.68 2.02 -5.23
N TRP A 150 1.06 3.19 -5.12
CA TRP A 150 0.97 3.93 -3.85
C TRP A 150 -0.17 3.50 -2.95
N GLY A 151 -1.04 2.64 -3.45
CA GLY A 151 -2.12 2.04 -2.68
C GLY A 151 -3.38 1.80 -3.47
N GLN A 152 -4.13 0.80 -3.07
CA GLN A 152 -5.44 0.47 -3.63
C GLN A 152 -6.36 -0.05 -2.54
N MET A 153 -7.61 0.36 -2.61
CA MET A 153 -8.70 -0.18 -1.81
C MET A 153 -9.35 -1.32 -2.57
N ILE A 154 -9.59 -2.45 -1.90
CA ILE A 154 -10.05 -3.68 -2.55
C ILE A 154 -10.98 -4.46 -1.62
N LYS A 155 -11.95 -5.18 -2.19
CA LYS A 155 -12.67 -6.23 -1.45
C LYS A 155 -11.68 -7.31 -1.03
N ARG A 156 -11.68 -7.67 0.24
CA ARG A 156 -10.79 -8.72 0.79
C ARG A 156 -10.93 -10.03 0.00
N ASP A 157 -12.17 -10.45 -0.26
CA ASP A 157 -12.42 -11.68 -1.02
C ASP A 157 -11.88 -11.60 -2.45
N THR A 158 -11.97 -10.44 -3.11
CA THR A 158 -11.37 -10.23 -4.44
C THR A 158 -9.86 -10.39 -4.41
N GLU A 159 -9.17 -9.85 -3.39
CA GLU A 159 -7.70 -10.00 -3.25
C GLU A 159 -7.31 -11.46 -3.07
N VAL A 160 -8.06 -12.21 -2.25
CA VAL A 160 -7.88 -13.66 -2.07
C VAL A 160 -8.15 -14.44 -3.36
N GLU A 161 -9.28 -14.18 -4.03
CA GLU A 161 -9.70 -14.88 -5.25
C GLU A 161 -8.74 -14.69 -6.43
N VAL A 162 -8.07 -13.54 -6.52
CA VAL A 162 -7.05 -13.33 -7.57
C VAL A 162 -5.68 -13.91 -7.19
N GLY A 163 -5.53 -14.56 -6.04
CA GLY A 163 -4.30 -15.21 -5.59
C GLY A 163 -3.37 -14.31 -4.79
N MET A 164 -3.90 -13.26 -4.16
CA MET A 164 -3.17 -12.33 -3.28
C MET A 164 -1.97 -11.66 -3.98
N TRP A 165 -1.03 -11.09 -3.25
CA TRP A 165 0.19 -10.54 -3.84
C TRP A 165 1.18 -11.64 -4.19
N ASN A 166 1.86 -11.49 -5.33
CA ASN A 166 2.83 -12.47 -5.80
C ASN A 166 4.14 -12.36 -5.03
N GLU A 167 4.37 -13.27 -4.07
CA GLU A 167 5.55 -13.27 -3.21
C GLU A 167 6.86 -13.62 -3.96
N ASN A 168 6.80 -13.95 -5.26
CA ASN A 168 8.01 -14.10 -6.08
C ASN A 168 8.61 -12.74 -6.50
N PHE A 169 7.87 -11.63 -6.33
CA PHE A 169 8.43 -10.29 -6.47
C PHE A 169 9.09 -9.88 -5.15
N ILE A 170 10.41 -9.92 -5.11
CA ILE A 170 11.21 -9.59 -3.94
C ILE A 170 11.81 -8.21 -4.10
N SER A 171 11.69 -7.34 -3.08
CA SER A 171 12.16 -5.97 -3.10
C SER A 171 11.36 -5.12 -4.11
N TRP A 172 11.97 -4.21 -4.82
CA TRP A 172 11.29 -3.23 -5.66
C TRP A 172 11.22 -3.66 -7.13
N GLY A 173 10.05 -3.48 -7.74
CA GLY A 173 9.83 -3.42 -9.18
C GLY A 173 8.80 -4.41 -9.71
N ALA A 174 7.84 -3.85 -10.44
CA ALA A 174 6.81 -4.50 -11.23
C ALA A 174 5.69 -5.25 -10.47
N GLU A 175 5.76 -5.39 -9.15
CA GLU A 175 4.74 -6.06 -8.35
C GLU A 175 3.36 -5.41 -8.51
N ASP A 176 3.32 -4.08 -8.52
CA ASP A 176 2.08 -3.31 -8.69
C ASP A 176 1.51 -3.44 -10.13
N CYS A 177 2.40 -3.46 -11.14
CA CYS A 177 2.01 -3.64 -12.53
C CYS A 177 1.42 -5.04 -12.76
N GLU A 178 2.04 -6.06 -12.16
CA GLU A 178 1.56 -7.43 -12.21
C GLU A 178 0.18 -7.55 -11.56
N PHE A 179 0.01 -7.01 -10.36
CA PHE A 179 -1.25 -7.07 -9.63
C PHE A 179 -2.38 -6.38 -10.41
N TYR A 180 -2.14 -5.19 -10.96
CA TYR A 180 -3.09 -4.49 -11.80
C TYR A 180 -3.48 -5.29 -13.05
N PHE A 181 -2.49 -5.86 -13.74
CA PHE A 181 -2.70 -6.70 -14.93
C PHE A 181 -3.57 -7.92 -14.61
N ARG A 182 -3.28 -8.61 -13.52
CA ARG A 182 -4.00 -9.79 -13.06
C ARG A 182 -5.45 -9.49 -12.71
N LEU A 183 -5.71 -8.41 -11.97
CA LEU A 183 -7.06 -7.93 -11.68
C LEU A 183 -7.87 -7.74 -12.99
N SER A 184 -7.24 -7.09 -13.96
CA SER A 184 -7.87 -6.84 -15.26
C SER A 184 -8.11 -8.13 -16.05
N SER A 185 -7.13 -9.05 -16.05
CA SER A 185 -7.22 -10.35 -16.75
C SER A 185 -8.31 -11.25 -16.16
N PHE A 186 -8.57 -11.13 -14.84
CA PHE A 186 -9.67 -11.85 -14.17
C PHE A 186 -11.01 -11.11 -14.24
N GLY A 187 -11.11 -10.05 -15.06
CA GLY A 187 -12.36 -9.31 -15.28
C GLY A 187 -12.87 -8.56 -14.05
N ARG A 188 -12.00 -8.24 -13.09
CA ARG A 188 -12.39 -7.48 -11.92
C ARG A 188 -12.68 -6.03 -12.28
N LYS A 189 -13.70 -5.44 -11.64
CA LYS A 189 -14.08 -4.04 -11.86
C LYS A 189 -13.08 -3.12 -11.15
N VAL A 190 -12.09 -2.63 -11.89
CA VAL A 190 -11.08 -1.71 -11.37
C VAL A 190 -11.55 -0.27 -11.59
N GLY A 191 -11.73 0.48 -10.51
CA GLY A 191 -12.10 1.89 -10.50
C GLY A 191 -10.92 2.80 -10.16
N ARG A 192 -11.12 4.11 -10.37
CA ARG A 192 -10.16 5.14 -10.00
C ARG A 192 -10.91 6.41 -9.60
N VAL A 193 -10.52 7.01 -8.48
CA VAL A 193 -10.99 8.34 -8.06
C VAL A 193 -10.16 9.40 -8.79
N ILE A 194 -10.81 10.48 -9.21
CA ILE A 194 -10.12 11.67 -9.73
C ILE A 194 -9.84 12.59 -8.55
N GLY A 195 -8.65 12.51 -7.99
CA GLY A 195 -8.22 13.26 -6.82
C GLY A 195 -6.71 13.20 -6.64
N ASP A 196 -6.17 14.14 -5.88
CA ASP A 196 -4.74 14.25 -5.63
C ASP A 196 -4.25 13.17 -4.66
N ILE A 197 -2.99 12.76 -4.84
CA ILE A 197 -2.22 11.97 -3.89
C ILE A 197 -0.87 12.65 -3.68
N TYR A 198 -0.38 12.62 -2.44
CA TYR A 198 0.86 13.25 -2.02
C TYR A 198 1.80 12.17 -1.47
N HIS A 199 2.90 11.95 -2.16
CA HIS A 199 3.96 11.05 -1.74
C HIS A 199 5.06 11.87 -1.05
N PHE A 200 5.32 11.55 0.20
CA PHE A 200 6.37 12.19 0.98
C PHE A 200 7.73 11.63 0.60
N GLU A 201 8.50 12.39 -0.19
CA GLU A 201 9.81 11.98 -0.66
C GLU A 201 10.75 11.59 0.49
N HIS A 202 11.47 10.55 0.27
CA HIS A 202 12.47 10.03 1.19
C HIS A 202 13.71 9.57 0.43
N GLY A 203 14.83 9.44 1.14
CA GLY A 203 16.06 8.90 0.55
C GLY A 203 15.82 7.50 -0.01
N ARG A 204 16.22 7.28 -1.26
CA ARG A 204 16.16 5.95 -1.87
C ARG A 204 17.20 5.05 -1.26
N THR A 205 16.79 3.88 -0.82
CA THR A 205 17.65 2.84 -0.30
C THR A 205 17.97 1.82 -1.39
N PHE A 206 18.84 0.88 -1.06
CA PHE A 206 19.10 -0.30 -1.86
C PHE A 206 17.82 -1.03 -2.30
N ASN A 207 16.79 -1.06 -1.47
CA ASN A 207 15.51 -1.74 -1.73
C ASN A 207 14.51 -0.94 -2.60
N SER A 208 14.83 0.27 -3.00
CA SER A 208 13.91 1.14 -3.75
C SER A 208 14.56 1.75 -5.01
N HIS A 209 15.49 1.03 -5.63
CA HIS A 209 16.25 1.53 -6.77
C HIS A 209 16.45 0.44 -7.83
N TYR A 210 16.53 0.84 -9.11
CA TYR A 210 16.79 -0.08 -10.24
C TYR A 210 18.17 -0.77 -10.21
N HIS A 211 19.10 -0.34 -9.35
CA HIS A 211 20.34 -1.05 -9.05
C HIS A 211 20.16 -2.18 -8.04
N ASN A 212 18.94 -2.39 -7.53
CA ASN A 212 18.64 -3.54 -6.70
C ASN A 212 18.90 -4.84 -7.47
N PRO A 213 19.65 -5.81 -6.91
CA PRO A 213 19.95 -7.09 -7.60
C PRO A 213 18.68 -7.85 -8.01
N LYS A 214 17.56 -7.67 -7.29
CA LYS A 214 16.27 -8.31 -7.58
C LYS A 214 15.46 -7.62 -8.68
N PHE A 215 15.84 -6.40 -9.07
CA PHE A 215 15.09 -5.65 -10.07
C PHE A 215 14.97 -6.38 -11.41
N MET A 216 16.08 -6.97 -11.91
CA MET A 216 16.05 -7.71 -13.17
C MET A 216 15.28 -9.02 -13.06
N ASP A 217 15.35 -9.71 -11.92
CA ASP A 217 14.55 -10.92 -11.66
C ASP A 217 13.06 -10.58 -11.72
N ASN A 218 12.64 -9.53 -11.01
CA ASN A 218 11.28 -9.01 -11.00
C ASN A 218 10.83 -8.56 -12.41
N HIS A 219 11.69 -7.84 -13.12
CA HIS A 219 11.40 -7.39 -14.48
C HIS A 219 11.17 -8.58 -15.43
N ASN A 220 12.04 -9.58 -15.40
CA ASN A 220 11.93 -10.76 -16.25
C ASN A 220 10.66 -11.56 -15.92
N LEU A 221 10.36 -11.76 -14.64
CA LEU A 221 9.12 -12.41 -14.19
C LEU A 221 7.89 -11.66 -14.71
N TRP A 222 7.89 -10.32 -14.61
CA TRP A 222 6.81 -9.50 -15.16
C TRP A 222 6.69 -9.62 -16.68
N GLN A 223 7.81 -9.58 -17.42
CA GLN A 223 7.79 -9.74 -18.88
C GLN A 223 7.20 -11.09 -19.31
N GLU A 224 7.39 -12.13 -18.50
CA GLU A 224 6.78 -13.44 -18.71
C GLU A 224 5.28 -13.42 -18.39
N ILE A 225 4.90 -13.02 -17.16
CA ILE A 225 3.51 -13.04 -16.67
C ILE A 225 2.58 -12.21 -17.56
N ARG A 226 3.00 -11.04 -18.03
CA ARG A 226 2.17 -10.16 -18.87
C ARG A 226 1.78 -10.73 -20.23
N THR A 227 2.38 -11.85 -20.63
CA THR A 227 2.04 -12.58 -21.86
C THR A 227 1.01 -13.69 -21.66
N TRP A 228 0.65 -13.97 -20.41
CA TRP A 228 -0.24 -15.09 -20.08
C TRP A 228 -1.70 -14.67 -20.17
N ASP A 229 -2.54 -15.61 -20.58
CA ASP A 229 -3.98 -15.50 -20.49
C ASP A 229 -4.49 -15.80 -19.06
N ALA A 230 -5.78 -15.64 -18.85
CA ALA A 230 -6.39 -15.86 -17.55
C ALA A 230 -6.23 -17.29 -17.04
N ASP A 231 -6.33 -18.30 -17.90
CA ASP A 231 -6.24 -19.72 -17.52
C ASP A 231 -4.83 -20.04 -17.01
N LYS A 232 -3.80 -19.56 -17.72
CA LYS A 232 -2.41 -19.74 -17.30
C LYS A 232 -2.11 -18.99 -16.01
N LEU A 233 -2.67 -17.79 -15.81
CA LEU A 233 -2.56 -17.06 -14.57
C LEU A 233 -3.18 -17.84 -13.41
N ILE A 234 -4.40 -18.37 -13.56
CA ILE A 234 -5.06 -19.19 -12.54
C ILE A 234 -4.19 -20.39 -12.15
N GLU A 235 -3.73 -21.14 -13.17
CA GLU A 235 -2.87 -22.31 -12.95
C GLU A 235 -1.59 -21.95 -12.18
N TYR A 236 -0.95 -20.83 -12.55
CA TYR A 236 0.26 -20.35 -11.88
C TYR A 236 0.01 -20.03 -10.42
N TYR A 237 -1.03 -19.24 -10.09
CA TYR A 237 -1.30 -18.83 -8.71
C TYR A 237 -1.78 -19.98 -7.83
N GLN A 238 -2.53 -20.94 -8.38
CA GLN A 238 -2.94 -22.14 -7.64
C GLN A 238 -1.77 -23.04 -7.24
N LYS A 239 -0.66 -22.99 -7.97
CA LYS A 239 0.54 -23.80 -7.70
C LYS A 239 1.54 -23.13 -6.75
N GLN A 240 1.29 -21.90 -6.32
CA GLN A 240 2.23 -21.21 -5.45
C GLN A 240 2.09 -21.68 -4.00
N ASP A 241 3.20 -22.11 -3.39
CA ASP A 241 3.21 -22.60 -2.02
C ASP A 241 2.74 -21.53 -1.02
N TYR A 242 3.12 -20.26 -1.25
CA TYR A 242 2.66 -19.16 -0.39
C TYR A 242 1.15 -19.00 -0.46
N ASN A 243 0.52 -19.21 -1.62
CA ASN A 243 -0.92 -19.09 -1.77
C ASN A 243 -1.65 -20.15 -0.95
N ALA A 244 -1.24 -21.42 -1.06
CA ALA A 244 -1.80 -22.51 -0.26
C ALA A 244 -1.68 -22.24 1.25
N LYS A 245 -0.48 -21.81 1.70
CA LYS A 245 -0.23 -21.45 3.10
C LYS A 245 -1.15 -20.31 3.57
N ARG A 246 -1.30 -19.25 2.78
CA ARG A 246 -2.15 -18.10 3.13
C ARG A 246 -3.63 -18.46 3.19
N LEU A 247 -4.11 -19.33 2.32
CA LEU A 247 -5.50 -19.82 2.36
C LEU A 247 -5.78 -20.63 3.64
N GLU A 248 -4.82 -21.42 4.12
CA GLU A 248 -4.92 -22.10 5.41
C GLU A 248 -5.01 -21.08 6.56
N GLU A 249 -4.12 -20.09 6.60
CA GLU A 249 -4.10 -19.03 7.61
C GLU A 249 -5.41 -18.21 7.63
N LEU A 250 -6.03 -17.96 6.47
CA LEU A 250 -7.29 -17.24 6.33
C LEU A 250 -8.53 -18.07 6.78
N SER A 251 -8.36 -19.39 6.89
CA SER A 251 -9.44 -20.32 7.27
C SER A 251 -9.50 -20.59 8.78
N CYS A 252 -8.50 -20.14 9.56
CA CYS A 252 -8.40 -20.29 11.01
C CYS A 252 -9.03 -19.11 11.74
#